data_9a4fc24c60db1d684b4d18de758539f3
#
_entry.id   9a4fc24c60db1d684b4d18de758539f3
#
_cell.length_a   1.000
_cell.length_b   1.000
_cell.length_c   1.000
_cell.angle_alpha   90.00
_cell.angle_beta   90.00
_cell.angle_gamma   90.00
#
_symmetry.space_group_name_H-M   'P 1'
#
loop_
_entity.id
_entity.type
_entity.pdbx_description
1 polymer ?
#
loop_
_entity_poly.entity_id
_entity_poly.type
_entity_poly.pdbx_seq_one_letter_code
_entity_poly.pdbx_strand_id
1 'polypeptide(L)'
;QGVRLLDQVGEDLGQRIHRTCVDLFAKGYKQVIIVGTDVPTLPLSVYQEAFAILGRSNVVLGPALDGGYYLIGLAQPAEQLFTGVPWSTDQVLAVTQQNAKTLGLSVGLTTAWRDVDTIADLQALIAECREDNKKPKQDRAFSMRTAGTLQLLETRLKSR
;
A
#
# COMPACT_ATOMS: atom_id res chain seq x y z
N GLN A 1 3.15 0.79 22.61
CA GLN A 1 4.26 0.47 21.72
C GLN A 1 4.41 1.64 20.75
N GLY A 2 5.61 2.27 20.71
CA GLY A 2 5.87 3.44 19.88
C GLY A 2 6.17 3.06 18.42
N VAL A 3 5.99 4.02 17.52
CA VAL A 3 6.44 3.93 16.12
C VAL A 3 7.96 4.14 16.10
N ARG A 4 8.66 3.37 15.30
CA ARG A 4 10.09 3.58 15.02
C ARG A 4 10.25 4.24 13.66
N LEU A 5 11.09 5.24 13.58
CA LEU A 5 11.48 5.86 12.32
C LEU A 5 12.70 5.13 11.76
N LEU A 6 12.66 4.82 10.46
CA LEU A 6 13.76 4.24 9.71
C LEU A 6 13.99 5.09 8.47
N ASP A 7 15.23 5.42 8.18
CA ASP A 7 15.60 6.12 6.96
C ASP A 7 15.50 5.17 5.77
N GLN A 8 14.86 5.61 4.69
CA GLN A 8 14.84 4.88 3.43
C GLN A 8 16.12 5.20 2.64
N VAL A 9 16.87 4.18 2.28
CA VAL A 9 18.13 4.30 1.53
C VAL A 9 18.00 3.57 0.18
N GLY A 10 18.26 4.28 -0.91
CA GLY A 10 18.20 3.74 -2.28
C GLY A 10 17.94 4.82 -3.31
N GLU A 11 18.38 4.58 -4.54
CA GLU A 11 18.23 5.49 -5.68
C GLU A 11 16.79 5.46 -6.23
N ASP A 12 16.15 4.29 -6.18
CA ASP A 12 14.76 4.10 -6.59
C ASP A 12 13.91 3.44 -5.49
N LEU A 13 12.60 3.32 -5.74
CA LEU A 13 11.65 2.73 -4.81
C LEU A 13 11.97 1.25 -4.52
N GLY A 14 12.39 0.49 -5.54
CA GLY A 14 12.73 -0.92 -5.39
C GLY A 14 13.90 -1.15 -4.46
N GLN A 15 14.96 -0.37 -4.62
CA GLN A 15 16.13 -0.42 -3.73
C GLN A 15 15.75 -0.05 -2.29
N ARG A 16 14.91 0.97 -2.10
CA ARG A 16 14.44 1.39 -0.76
C ARG A 16 13.62 0.29 -0.09
N ILE A 17 12.69 -0.33 -0.82
CA ILE A 17 11.91 -1.47 -0.35
C ILE A 17 12.84 -2.63 0.02
N HIS A 18 13.73 -3.01 -0.90
CA HIS A 18 14.64 -4.14 -0.70
C HIS A 18 15.52 -3.95 0.54
N ARG A 19 16.20 -2.82 0.68
CA ARG A 19 17.07 -2.52 1.82
C ARG A 19 16.31 -2.52 3.15
N THR A 20 15.12 -1.90 3.17
CA THR A 20 14.26 -1.94 4.35
C THR A 20 13.89 -3.37 4.74
N CYS A 21 13.55 -4.22 3.76
CA CYS A 21 13.26 -5.62 4.01
C CYS A 21 14.48 -6.38 4.55
N VAL A 22 15.66 -6.21 3.95
CA VAL A 22 16.92 -6.83 4.42
C VAL A 22 17.18 -6.48 5.89
N ASP A 23 17.09 -5.20 6.25
CA ASP A 23 17.29 -4.73 7.61
C ASP A 23 16.32 -5.33 8.62
N LEU A 24 15.06 -5.47 8.23
CA LEU A 24 14.03 -6.05 9.08
C LEU A 24 14.20 -7.57 9.21
N PHE A 25 14.53 -8.28 8.13
CA PHE A 25 14.84 -9.72 8.20
C PHE A 25 16.08 -10.00 9.06
N ALA A 26 17.12 -9.16 8.96
CA ALA A 26 18.32 -9.24 9.83
C ALA A 26 17.99 -9.06 11.33
N LYS A 27 16.94 -8.31 11.65
CA LYS A 27 16.40 -8.14 13.02
C LYS A 27 15.50 -9.31 13.47
N GLY A 28 15.34 -10.35 12.64
CA GLY A 28 14.62 -11.57 12.97
C GLY A 28 13.14 -11.59 12.59
N TYR A 29 12.60 -10.56 11.93
CA TYR A 29 11.26 -10.61 11.38
C TYR A 29 11.19 -11.70 10.30
N LYS A 30 10.07 -12.43 10.24
CA LYS A 30 9.87 -13.54 9.28
C LYS A 30 9.02 -13.14 8.08
N GLN A 31 8.25 -12.09 8.22
CA GLN A 31 7.40 -11.51 7.19
C GLN A 31 7.48 -10.00 7.32
N VAL A 32 7.61 -9.32 6.20
CA VAL A 32 7.65 -7.85 6.13
C VAL A 32 6.61 -7.39 5.14
N ILE A 33 5.76 -6.46 5.56
CA ILE A 33 4.80 -5.79 4.69
C ILE A 33 5.15 -4.30 4.67
N ILE A 34 5.25 -3.73 3.48
CA ILE A 34 5.42 -2.30 3.24
C ILE A 34 4.16 -1.80 2.55
N VAL A 35 3.65 -0.67 3.03
CA VAL A 35 2.40 -0.06 2.54
C VAL A 35 2.65 1.40 2.21
N GLY A 36 2.10 1.88 1.10
CA GLY A 36 2.03 3.30 0.77
C GLY A 36 1.25 4.08 1.83
N THR A 37 1.54 5.36 1.98
CA THR A 37 0.85 6.24 2.93
C THR A 37 -0.34 6.98 2.31
N ASP A 38 -0.57 6.78 1.04
CA ASP A 38 -1.59 7.37 0.16
C ASP A 38 -2.89 6.56 0.09
N VAL A 39 -3.03 5.55 0.93
CA VAL A 39 -4.24 4.70 1.06
C VAL A 39 -4.96 4.90 2.42
N PRO A 40 -5.50 6.10 2.69
CA PRO A 40 -5.98 6.48 4.02
C PRO A 40 -7.21 5.68 4.51
N THR A 41 -7.84 4.91 3.64
CA THR A 41 -9.04 4.11 3.95
C THR A 41 -8.75 2.63 4.04
N LEU A 42 -7.48 2.21 3.92
CA LEU A 42 -7.12 0.80 3.92
C LEU A 42 -7.54 0.11 5.23
N PRO A 43 -8.45 -0.87 5.21
CA PRO A 43 -8.96 -1.50 6.42
C PRO A 43 -7.97 -2.51 6.99
N LEU A 44 -8.05 -2.74 8.30
CA LEU A 44 -7.19 -3.72 8.99
C LEU A 44 -7.29 -5.13 8.39
N SER A 45 -8.45 -5.50 7.84
CA SER A 45 -8.68 -6.80 7.18
C SER A 45 -7.71 -7.05 6.03
N VAL A 46 -7.32 -6.02 5.27
CA VAL A 46 -6.34 -6.16 4.17
C VAL A 46 -4.94 -6.50 4.69
N TYR A 47 -4.51 -5.94 5.82
CA TYR A 47 -3.25 -6.34 6.46
C TYR A 47 -3.30 -7.80 6.94
N GLN A 48 -4.43 -8.23 7.51
CA GLN A 48 -4.64 -9.61 7.93
C GLN A 48 -4.63 -10.57 6.73
N GLU A 49 -5.29 -10.20 5.64
CA GLU A 49 -5.26 -10.93 4.37
C GLU A 49 -3.83 -11.06 3.83
N ALA A 50 -3.06 -9.97 3.81
CA ALA A 50 -1.68 -9.96 3.34
C ALA A 50 -0.78 -10.90 4.17
N PHE A 51 -0.88 -10.90 5.50
CA PHE A 51 -0.13 -11.82 6.34
C PHE A 51 -0.58 -13.28 6.13
N ALA A 52 -1.86 -13.54 5.94
CA ALA A 52 -2.36 -14.88 5.64
C ALA A 52 -1.84 -15.40 4.28
N ILE A 53 -1.74 -14.53 3.28
CA ILE A 53 -1.14 -14.84 1.98
C ILE A 53 0.35 -15.14 2.13
N LEU A 54 1.11 -14.32 2.85
CA LEU A 54 2.53 -14.56 3.12
C LEU A 54 2.81 -15.83 3.93
N GLY A 55 1.83 -16.37 4.62
CA GLY A 55 1.93 -17.67 5.26
C GLY A 55 2.03 -18.86 4.29
N ARG A 56 1.71 -18.64 3.00
CA ARG A 56 1.69 -19.67 1.94
C ARG A 56 2.32 -19.23 0.60
N SER A 57 2.82 -17.99 0.53
CA SER A 57 3.43 -17.41 -0.67
C SER A 57 4.71 -16.66 -0.29
N ASN A 58 5.64 -16.52 -1.24
CA ASN A 58 6.87 -15.78 -1.04
C ASN A 58 6.66 -14.26 -1.07
N VAL A 59 5.68 -13.83 -1.88
CA VAL A 59 5.36 -12.43 -2.13
C VAL A 59 3.85 -12.23 -2.03
N VAL A 60 3.42 -11.11 -1.46
CA VAL A 60 2.07 -10.60 -1.58
C VAL A 60 2.10 -9.20 -2.17
N LEU A 61 1.21 -8.92 -3.11
CA LEU A 61 1.01 -7.60 -3.70
C LEU A 61 -0.42 -7.15 -3.46
N GLY A 62 -0.60 -5.89 -3.09
CA GLY A 62 -1.90 -5.23 -3.01
C GLY A 62 -2.09 -4.32 -4.22
N PRO A 63 -2.85 -4.74 -5.25
CA PRO A 63 -2.98 -3.98 -6.48
C PRO A 63 -3.59 -2.59 -6.25
N ALA A 64 -2.99 -1.55 -6.79
CA ALA A 64 -3.57 -0.24 -6.94
C ALA A 64 -4.35 -0.15 -8.27
N LEU A 65 -5.32 0.77 -8.36
CA LEU A 65 -6.18 0.89 -9.54
C LEU A 65 -5.46 1.53 -10.75
N ASP A 66 -4.33 2.16 -10.52
CA ASP A 66 -3.47 2.81 -11.52
C ASP A 66 -2.48 1.85 -12.21
N GLY A 67 -2.45 0.56 -11.82
CA GLY A 67 -1.51 -0.45 -12.34
C GLY A 67 -0.24 -0.62 -11.50
N GLY A 68 -0.13 0.11 -10.39
CA GLY A 68 0.86 -0.08 -9.35
C GLY A 68 0.43 -1.06 -8.26
N TYR A 69 1.03 -0.94 -7.10
CA TYR A 69 0.59 -1.62 -5.88
C TYR A 69 0.75 -0.71 -4.67
N TYR A 70 -0.28 -0.66 -3.85
CA TYR A 70 -0.28 0.08 -2.59
C TYR A 70 0.40 -0.69 -1.44
N LEU A 71 0.58 -1.99 -1.61
CA LEU A 71 1.16 -2.88 -0.62
C LEU A 71 2.06 -3.91 -1.30
N ILE A 72 3.22 -4.15 -0.70
CA ILE A 72 4.08 -5.29 -1.02
C ILE A 72 4.52 -5.98 0.26
N GLY A 73 4.45 -7.30 0.30
CA GLY A 73 4.99 -8.09 1.39
C GLY A 73 5.91 -9.19 0.90
N LEU A 74 6.93 -9.48 1.70
CA LEU A 74 7.95 -10.47 1.41
C LEU A 74 8.10 -11.43 2.59
N ALA A 75 8.30 -12.73 2.29
CA ALA A 75 8.68 -13.75 3.27
C ALA A 75 10.21 -13.96 3.34
N GLN A 76 10.96 -13.39 2.41
CA GLN A 76 12.43 -13.39 2.35
C GLN A 76 12.94 -12.22 1.51
N PRO A 77 14.21 -11.82 1.64
CA PRO A 77 14.80 -10.81 0.76
C PRO A 77 14.77 -11.25 -0.71
N ALA A 78 14.43 -10.34 -1.63
CA ALA A 78 14.32 -10.63 -3.06
C ALA A 78 14.70 -9.40 -3.89
N GLU A 79 15.99 -9.10 -4.01
CA GLU A 79 16.49 -7.92 -4.74
C GLU A 79 16.06 -7.92 -6.21
N GLN A 80 16.23 -9.07 -6.90
CA GLN A 80 15.92 -9.19 -8.32
C GLN A 80 14.42 -9.01 -8.63
N LEU A 81 13.55 -9.07 -7.63
CA LEU A 81 12.12 -8.80 -7.78
C LEU A 81 11.86 -7.38 -8.32
N PHE A 82 12.75 -6.44 -8.02
CA PHE A 82 12.62 -5.02 -8.36
C PHE A 82 13.45 -4.61 -9.58
N THR A 83 14.17 -5.55 -10.21
CA THR A 83 15.02 -5.24 -11.36
C THR A 83 14.18 -4.85 -12.57
N GLY A 84 14.50 -3.68 -13.15
CA GLY A 84 13.84 -3.19 -14.37
C GLY A 84 12.36 -2.83 -14.19
N VAL A 85 11.88 -2.68 -12.96
CA VAL A 85 10.51 -2.21 -12.71
C VAL A 85 10.40 -0.74 -13.13
N PRO A 86 9.48 -0.39 -14.05
CA PRO A 86 9.31 0.98 -14.53
C PRO A 86 8.46 1.79 -13.52
N TRP A 87 9.09 2.24 -12.44
CA TRP A 87 8.42 2.97 -11.38
C TRP A 87 7.61 4.16 -11.88
N SER A 88 6.49 4.45 -11.22
CA SER A 88 5.55 5.51 -11.57
C SER A 88 4.85 5.31 -12.94
N THR A 89 4.65 4.05 -13.35
CA THR A 89 3.85 3.69 -14.52
C THR A 89 2.81 2.64 -14.18
N ASP A 90 1.82 2.43 -15.06
CA ASP A 90 0.80 1.39 -14.98
C ASP A 90 1.33 -0.05 -15.17
N GLN A 91 2.63 -0.20 -15.45
CA GLN A 91 3.30 -1.48 -15.66
C GLN A 91 3.94 -2.07 -14.40
N VAL A 92 4.00 -1.31 -13.30
CA VAL A 92 4.73 -1.69 -12.06
C VAL A 92 4.27 -3.04 -11.52
N LEU A 93 2.96 -3.25 -11.36
CA LEU A 93 2.41 -4.51 -10.87
C LEU A 93 2.74 -5.68 -11.81
N ALA A 94 2.52 -5.51 -13.10
CA ALA A 94 2.72 -6.57 -14.11
C ALA A 94 4.19 -6.99 -14.20
N VAL A 95 5.12 -6.02 -14.23
CA VAL A 95 6.57 -6.32 -14.29
C VAL A 95 7.04 -6.99 -13.00
N THR A 96 6.58 -6.53 -11.83
CA THR A 96 6.93 -7.16 -10.55
C THR A 96 6.44 -8.61 -10.48
N GLN A 97 5.21 -8.89 -10.93
CA GLN A 97 4.69 -10.26 -11.02
C GLN A 97 5.49 -11.13 -12.00
N GLN A 98 5.88 -10.58 -13.16
CA GLN A 98 6.70 -11.30 -14.13
C GLN A 98 8.10 -11.62 -13.56
N ASN A 99 8.72 -10.67 -12.84
CA ASN A 99 9.99 -10.90 -12.15
C ASN A 99 9.85 -12.02 -11.12
N ALA A 100 8.81 -11.98 -10.28
CA ALA A 100 8.54 -13.03 -9.31
C ALA A 100 8.42 -14.42 -9.98
N LYS A 101 7.67 -14.50 -11.08
CA LYS A 101 7.52 -15.75 -11.87
C LYS A 101 8.87 -16.25 -12.39
N THR A 102 9.70 -15.36 -12.92
CA THR A 102 11.04 -15.70 -13.43
C THR A 102 11.95 -16.23 -12.32
N LEU A 103 11.81 -15.71 -11.11
CA LEU A 103 12.56 -16.11 -9.91
C LEU A 103 11.97 -17.37 -9.23
N GLY A 104 10.89 -17.93 -9.74
CA GLY A 104 10.20 -19.05 -9.13
C GLY A 104 9.52 -18.73 -7.80
N LEU A 105 9.25 -17.42 -7.54
CA LEU A 105 8.58 -16.98 -6.33
C LEU A 105 7.05 -17.05 -6.51
N SER A 106 6.38 -17.65 -5.53
CA SER A 106 4.92 -17.64 -5.47
C SER A 106 4.40 -16.27 -5.06
N VAL A 107 3.39 -15.77 -5.79
CA VAL A 107 2.75 -14.47 -5.56
C VAL A 107 1.28 -14.67 -5.21
N GLY A 108 0.82 -14.03 -4.14
CA GLY A 108 -0.60 -13.84 -3.87
C GLY A 108 -0.99 -12.37 -3.98
N LEU A 109 -2.25 -12.12 -4.25
CA LEU A 109 -2.79 -10.76 -4.36
C LEU A 109 -3.82 -10.54 -3.25
N THR A 110 -3.79 -9.37 -2.62
CA THR A 110 -4.89 -8.89 -1.78
C THR A 110 -5.97 -8.23 -2.64
N THR A 111 -7.06 -7.85 -2.01
CA THR A 111 -8.09 -7.01 -2.62
C THR A 111 -7.46 -5.74 -3.19
N ALA A 112 -7.84 -5.36 -4.43
CA ALA A 112 -7.39 -4.10 -5.04
C ALA A 112 -7.95 -2.90 -4.27
N TRP A 113 -7.17 -1.83 -4.16
CA TRP A 113 -7.54 -0.62 -3.43
C TRP A 113 -7.18 0.63 -4.21
N ARG A 114 -7.88 1.74 -3.91
CA ARG A 114 -7.59 3.05 -4.50
C ARG A 114 -6.60 3.81 -3.61
N ASP A 115 -5.55 4.30 -4.20
CA ASP A 115 -4.67 5.35 -3.69
C ASP A 115 -5.21 6.75 -3.98
N VAL A 116 -4.61 7.76 -3.40
CA VAL A 116 -5.03 9.16 -3.54
C VAL A 116 -3.86 9.96 -4.09
N ASP A 117 -3.72 9.96 -5.41
CA ASP A 117 -2.62 10.61 -6.11
C ASP A 117 -3.02 11.92 -6.78
N THR A 118 -4.29 12.05 -7.17
CA THR A 118 -4.79 13.19 -7.91
C THR A 118 -5.88 13.96 -7.16
N ILE A 119 -6.19 15.17 -7.64
CA ILE A 119 -7.33 15.93 -7.14
C ILE A 119 -8.65 15.18 -7.37
N ALA A 120 -8.76 14.42 -8.47
CA ALA A 120 -9.93 13.62 -8.76
C ALA A 120 -10.11 12.49 -7.73
N ASP A 121 -9.03 11.82 -7.32
CA ASP A 121 -9.06 10.80 -6.26
C ASP A 121 -9.46 11.41 -4.91
N LEU A 122 -8.91 12.57 -4.58
CA LEU A 122 -9.29 13.29 -3.38
C LEU A 122 -10.78 13.68 -3.39
N GLN A 123 -11.32 14.14 -4.53
CA GLN A 123 -12.73 14.47 -4.67
C GLN A 123 -13.62 13.22 -4.51
N ALA A 124 -13.22 12.09 -5.09
CA ALA A 124 -13.90 10.81 -4.92
C ALA A 124 -13.89 10.38 -3.44
N LEU A 125 -12.75 10.47 -2.77
CA LEU A 125 -12.62 10.14 -1.35
C LEU A 125 -13.50 11.05 -0.47
N ILE A 126 -13.60 12.34 -0.77
CA ILE A 126 -14.50 13.28 -0.07
C ILE A 126 -15.95 12.86 -0.26
N ALA A 127 -16.35 12.47 -1.47
CA ALA A 127 -17.71 12.00 -1.74
C ALA A 127 -18.04 10.72 -0.96
N GLU A 128 -17.13 9.75 -0.96
CA GLU A 128 -17.25 8.50 -0.17
C GLU A 128 -17.38 8.81 1.34
N CYS A 129 -16.56 9.71 1.87
CA CYS A 129 -16.62 10.12 3.27
C CYS A 129 -17.95 10.78 3.64
N ARG A 130 -18.55 11.58 2.75
CA ARG A 130 -19.87 12.17 2.96
C ARG A 130 -20.96 11.11 3.08
N GLU A 131 -20.94 10.11 2.20
CA GLU A 131 -21.89 8.99 2.26
C GLU A 131 -21.71 8.18 3.55
N ASP A 132 -20.46 7.91 3.92
CA ASP A 132 -20.13 7.22 5.16
C ASP A 132 -20.61 7.97 6.42
N ASN A 133 -20.53 9.30 6.41
CA ASN A 133 -20.99 10.14 7.52
C ASN A 133 -22.51 10.11 7.74
N LYS A 134 -23.29 9.65 6.76
CA LYS A 134 -24.75 9.42 6.90
C LYS A 134 -25.07 8.17 7.72
N LYS A 135 -24.11 7.26 7.85
CA LYS A 135 -24.26 6.02 8.63
C LYS A 135 -24.20 6.30 10.14
N PRO A 136 -24.75 5.39 10.97
CA PRO A 136 -24.52 5.42 12.42
C PRO A 136 -23.03 5.39 12.74
N LYS A 137 -22.60 6.05 13.81
CA LYS A 137 -21.17 6.19 14.14
C LYS A 137 -20.39 4.87 14.21
N GLN A 138 -21.03 3.80 14.74
CA GLN A 138 -20.43 2.47 14.86
C GLN A 138 -20.19 1.79 13.51
N ASP A 139 -20.88 2.21 12.45
CA ASP A 139 -20.84 1.58 11.12
C ASP A 139 -19.97 2.36 10.12
N ARG A 140 -19.33 3.43 10.59
CA ARG A 140 -18.49 4.30 9.75
C ARG A 140 -17.13 3.67 9.48
N ALA A 141 -16.74 3.66 8.21
CA ALA A 141 -15.44 3.20 7.77
C ALA A 141 -14.33 4.24 8.02
N PHE A 142 -14.67 5.53 7.91
CA PHE A 142 -13.70 6.62 8.10
C PHE A 142 -13.48 6.95 9.56
N SER A 143 -12.20 7.07 9.98
CA SER A 143 -11.88 7.60 11.29
C SER A 143 -12.35 9.06 11.42
N MET A 144 -12.68 9.50 12.63
CA MET A 144 -13.06 10.90 12.89
C MET A 144 -11.98 11.89 12.42
N ARG A 145 -10.70 11.53 12.54
CA ARG A 145 -9.58 12.38 12.10
C ARG A 145 -9.55 12.50 10.57
N THR A 146 -9.66 11.39 9.86
CA THR A 146 -9.71 11.38 8.39
C THR A 146 -10.91 12.16 7.88
N ALA A 147 -12.10 11.92 8.42
CA ALA A 147 -13.32 12.63 8.05
C ALA A 147 -13.21 14.16 8.27
N GLY A 148 -12.68 14.59 9.41
CA GLY A 148 -12.45 16.00 9.70
C GLY A 148 -11.46 16.67 8.75
N THR A 149 -10.37 15.98 8.40
CA THR A 149 -9.38 16.48 7.43
C THR A 149 -9.99 16.61 6.04
N LEU A 150 -10.75 15.61 5.58
CA LEU A 150 -11.43 15.67 4.28
C LEU A 150 -12.45 16.81 4.18
N GLN A 151 -13.18 17.08 5.25
CA GLN A 151 -14.13 18.21 5.31
C GLN A 151 -13.42 19.57 5.20
N LEU A 152 -12.26 19.72 5.83
CA LEU A 152 -11.44 20.94 5.70
C LEU A 152 -10.90 21.12 4.28
N LEU A 153 -10.40 20.03 3.67
CA LEU A 153 -9.90 20.05 2.29
C LEU A 153 -11.01 20.39 1.29
N GLU A 154 -12.20 19.82 1.48
CA GLU A 154 -13.36 20.14 0.65
C GLU A 154 -13.71 21.64 0.67
N THR A 155 -13.72 22.24 1.86
CA THR A 155 -14.00 23.67 2.01
C THR A 155 -12.99 24.52 1.24
N ARG A 156 -11.70 24.14 1.29
CA ARG A 156 -10.64 24.83 0.55
C ARG A 156 -10.72 24.64 -0.98
N LEU A 157 -11.16 23.46 -1.44
CA LEU A 157 -11.34 23.21 -2.88
C LEU A 157 -12.50 24.01 -3.48
N LYS A 158 -13.55 24.33 -2.69
CA LYS A 158 -14.70 25.15 -3.12
C LYS A 158 -14.43 26.64 -3.07
N SER A 159 -13.42 27.08 -2.35
CA SER A 159 -13.06 28.50 -2.20
C SER A 159 -12.07 29.01 -3.26
N ARG A 160 -11.67 28.16 -4.19
CA ARG A 160 -10.85 28.48 -5.37
C ARG A 160 -11.67 28.42 -6.64
#